data_df6cfac8d79353e30fc03b9307a9e19c
#
_entry.id   df6cfac8d79353e30fc03b9307a9e19c
#
_cell.length_a   1.000
_cell.length_b   1.000
_cell.length_c   1.000
_cell.angle_alpha   90.00
_cell.angle_beta   90.00
_cell.angle_gamma   90.00
#
_symmetry.space_group_name_H-M   'P 1'
#
loop_
_entity.id
_entity.type
_entity.pdbx_description
1 polymer ?
#
loop_
_entity_poly.entity_id
_entity_poly.type
_entity_poly.pdbx_seq_one_letter_code
_entity_poly.pdbx_strand_id
1 'polypeptide(L)'
;MPLRGRQIVVTRAEEQAGPVVDVLSAAGAHVVSLPLIEIVEPLDGGAARDAALANISTYEWLVVSSPNGARRVIGALQQSLNNAQHIPRIAVLGNGTRQVIEDVLRIEIDVQAVVPSGVGLVQSFPTNASGSEGNRVLLVQGESADLTVVTGLTEKGWEVTRVNAYRTAHCVPSDETREQVQHGDAVIFASGSAARSWVSALGTDFKGKVVVIGPVTQKVATSLGLEVHAVAEVPTPEGICAALVVLFA
;
A
#
# COMPACT_ATOMS: atom_id res chain seq x y z
N MET A 1 -16.34 4.73 26.64
CA MET A 1 -15.54 4.27 25.49
C MET A 1 -16.38 3.25 24.74
N PRO A 2 -16.70 3.49 23.49
CA PRO A 2 -17.72 2.71 22.74
C PRO A 2 -17.29 1.27 22.42
N LEU A 3 -15.98 0.98 22.37
CA LEU A 3 -15.45 -0.37 22.10
C LEU A 3 -14.85 -1.03 23.35
N ARG A 4 -15.21 -0.55 24.54
CA ARG A 4 -14.66 -1.08 25.80
C ARG A 4 -14.98 -2.58 25.97
N GLY A 5 -13.93 -3.36 26.20
CA GLY A 5 -14.02 -4.82 26.40
C GLY A 5 -14.11 -5.63 25.10
N ARG A 6 -14.07 -4.98 23.93
CA ARG A 6 -14.05 -5.68 22.64
C ARG A 6 -12.64 -6.01 22.23
N GLN A 7 -12.42 -7.23 21.78
CA GLN A 7 -11.17 -7.67 21.17
C GLN A 7 -11.25 -7.54 19.65
N ILE A 8 -10.43 -6.63 19.07
CA ILE A 8 -10.45 -6.34 17.64
C ILE A 8 -9.13 -6.80 17.01
N VAL A 9 -9.24 -7.68 16.01
CA VAL A 9 -8.10 -8.20 15.27
C VAL A 9 -7.79 -7.30 14.08
N VAL A 10 -6.55 -6.79 14.02
CA VAL A 10 -6.04 -5.94 12.94
C VAL A 10 -5.06 -6.74 12.09
N THR A 11 -5.38 -6.93 10.80
CA THR A 11 -4.59 -7.79 9.89
C THR A 11 -3.60 -7.01 9.01
N ARG A 12 -3.34 -5.73 9.34
CA ARG A 12 -2.38 -4.90 8.60
C ARG A 12 -0.95 -5.33 8.87
N ALA A 13 -0.08 -5.08 7.88
CA ALA A 13 1.36 -5.17 8.10
C ALA A 13 1.77 -4.27 9.27
N GLU A 14 2.69 -4.72 10.10
CA GLU A 14 3.06 -4.08 11.38
C GLU A 14 3.41 -2.60 11.21
N GLU A 15 4.22 -2.27 10.18
CA GLU A 15 4.61 -0.89 9.86
C GLU A 15 3.44 0.06 9.53
N GLN A 16 2.26 -0.48 9.22
CA GLN A 16 1.08 0.27 8.80
C GLN A 16 -0.09 0.16 9.79
N ALA A 17 0.06 -0.66 10.82
CA ALA A 17 -1.01 -0.92 11.79
C ALA A 17 -1.19 0.23 12.79
N GLY A 18 -0.11 0.96 13.13
CA GLY A 18 -0.07 1.98 14.18
C GLY A 18 -1.30 2.91 14.20
N PRO A 19 -1.61 3.66 13.15
CA PRO A 19 -2.74 4.61 13.17
C PRO A 19 -4.10 3.95 13.45
N VAL A 20 -4.33 2.72 12.99
CA VAL A 20 -5.58 1.98 13.27
C VAL A 20 -5.59 1.50 14.72
N VAL A 21 -4.47 0.98 15.21
CA VAL A 21 -4.31 0.52 16.59
C VAL A 21 -4.55 1.66 17.57
N ASP A 22 -3.98 2.85 17.30
CA ASP A 22 -4.11 4.04 18.16
C ASP A 22 -5.57 4.48 18.28
N VAL A 23 -6.29 4.60 17.16
CA VAL A 23 -7.69 5.00 17.13
C VAL A 23 -8.59 4.00 17.84
N LEU A 24 -8.38 2.70 17.63
CA LEU A 24 -9.17 1.65 18.28
C LEU A 24 -8.89 1.56 19.79
N SER A 25 -7.63 1.67 20.19
CA SER A 25 -7.23 1.69 21.61
C SER A 25 -7.81 2.90 22.32
N ALA A 26 -7.80 4.08 21.70
CA ALA A 26 -8.44 5.29 22.23
C ALA A 26 -9.96 5.11 22.37
N ALA A 27 -10.61 4.30 21.52
CA ALA A 27 -12.03 3.95 21.66
C ALA A 27 -12.29 2.88 22.72
N GLY A 28 -11.24 2.31 23.34
CA GLY A 28 -11.31 1.33 24.44
C GLY A 28 -11.24 -0.12 24.01
N ALA A 29 -10.93 -0.41 22.76
CA ALA A 29 -10.76 -1.79 22.27
C ALA A 29 -9.44 -2.40 22.80
N HIS A 30 -9.48 -3.72 23.01
CA HIS A 30 -8.27 -4.54 23.10
C HIS A 30 -7.87 -4.96 21.69
N VAL A 31 -6.76 -4.40 21.17
CA VAL A 31 -6.33 -4.65 19.80
C VAL A 31 -5.33 -5.81 19.77
N VAL A 32 -5.62 -6.80 18.92
CA VAL A 32 -4.72 -7.91 18.61
C VAL A 32 -4.17 -7.71 17.19
N SER A 33 -2.88 -7.45 17.08
CA SER A 33 -2.21 -7.35 15.78
C SER A 33 -1.92 -8.74 15.23
N LEU A 34 -2.44 -9.02 14.04
CA LEU A 34 -2.18 -10.22 13.28
C LEU A 34 -1.69 -9.86 11.88
N PRO A 35 -0.41 -9.50 11.71
CA PRO A 35 0.11 -9.21 10.39
C PRO A 35 0.11 -10.49 9.54
N LEU A 36 -0.80 -10.56 8.57
CA LEU A 36 -0.91 -11.69 7.64
C LEU A 36 -0.13 -11.45 6.35
N ILE A 37 0.39 -10.25 6.20
CA ILE A 37 1.27 -9.85 5.10
C ILE A 37 2.44 -9.04 5.66
N GLU A 38 3.58 -9.24 5.04
CA GLU A 38 4.81 -8.51 5.30
C GLU A 38 5.32 -7.89 4.00
N ILE A 39 5.87 -6.69 4.10
CA ILE A 39 6.53 -6.02 2.98
C ILE A 39 8.02 -6.36 3.06
N VAL A 40 8.44 -7.24 2.18
CA VAL A 40 9.82 -7.75 2.15
C VAL A 40 10.55 -7.34 0.89
N GLU A 41 11.87 -7.57 0.84
CA GLU A 41 12.67 -7.33 -0.36
C GLU A 41 12.15 -8.18 -1.53
N PRO A 42 12.30 -7.68 -2.80
CA PRO A 42 12.01 -8.47 -3.99
C PRO A 42 12.82 -9.77 -4.03
N LEU A 43 12.47 -10.69 -4.95
CA LEU A 43 13.17 -11.97 -5.06
C LEU A 43 14.67 -11.86 -5.40
N ASP A 44 15.06 -10.76 -6.07
CA ASP A 44 16.46 -10.44 -6.36
C ASP A 44 17.18 -9.70 -5.21
N GLY A 45 16.56 -9.61 -4.04
CA GLY A 45 17.07 -8.85 -2.90
C GLY A 45 17.09 -7.34 -3.11
N GLY A 46 16.41 -6.84 -4.15
CA GLY A 46 16.40 -5.43 -4.53
C GLY A 46 17.54 -4.99 -5.45
N ALA A 47 18.35 -5.92 -5.96
CA ALA A 47 19.53 -5.61 -6.76
C ALA A 47 19.21 -4.77 -8.01
N ALA A 48 18.14 -5.09 -8.74
CA ALA A 48 17.74 -4.32 -9.92
C ALA A 48 17.26 -2.89 -9.53
N ARG A 49 16.54 -2.76 -8.42
CA ARG A 49 16.13 -1.47 -7.86
C ARG A 49 17.34 -0.62 -7.50
N ASP A 50 18.27 -1.18 -6.75
CA ASP A 50 19.42 -0.44 -6.22
C ASP A 50 20.37 -0.01 -7.34
N ALA A 51 20.56 -0.86 -8.36
CA ALA A 51 21.33 -0.52 -9.57
C ALA A 51 20.67 0.64 -10.36
N ALA A 52 19.35 0.64 -10.50
CA ALA A 52 18.63 1.72 -11.17
C ALA A 52 18.68 3.02 -10.35
N LEU A 53 18.53 2.93 -9.02
CA LEU A 53 18.59 4.09 -8.12
C LEU A 53 19.99 4.69 -8.04
N ALA A 54 21.06 3.91 -8.14
CA ALA A 54 22.42 4.41 -8.23
C ALA A 54 22.65 5.30 -9.47
N ASN A 55 21.83 5.12 -10.51
CA ASN A 55 21.87 5.87 -11.75
C ASN A 55 20.64 6.79 -11.92
N ILE A 56 19.99 7.19 -10.83
CA ILE A 56 18.71 7.90 -10.85
C ILE A 56 18.77 9.20 -11.65
N SER A 57 19.89 9.88 -11.64
CA SER A 57 20.12 11.13 -12.38
C SER A 57 20.10 10.98 -13.91
N THR A 58 20.11 9.75 -14.42
CA THR A 58 20.02 9.47 -15.87
C THR A 58 18.59 9.34 -16.37
N TYR A 59 17.60 9.39 -15.48
CA TYR A 59 16.18 9.35 -15.82
C TYR A 59 15.59 10.74 -15.86
N GLU A 60 14.65 10.97 -16.78
CA GLU A 60 13.84 12.19 -16.87
C GLU A 60 12.74 12.18 -15.80
N TRP A 61 12.16 11.00 -15.57
CA TRP A 61 11.07 10.79 -14.64
C TRP A 61 11.34 9.63 -13.69
N LEU A 62 10.92 9.84 -12.44
CA LEU A 62 10.74 8.79 -11.44
C LEU A 62 9.23 8.63 -11.17
N VAL A 63 8.70 7.46 -11.47
CA VAL A 63 7.30 7.11 -11.20
C VAL A 63 7.24 6.18 -10.01
N VAL A 64 6.50 6.57 -8.96
CA VAL A 64 6.37 5.77 -7.73
C VAL A 64 4.90 5.45 -7.49
N SER A 65 4.56 4.17 -7.50
CA SER A 65 3.16 3.71 -7.48
C SER A 65 2.59 3.48 -6.08
N SER A 66 3.41 3.48 -5.03
CA SER A 66 2.95 3.17 -3.68
C SER A 66 3.80 3.82 -2.57
N PRO A 67 3.24 4.01 -1.36
CA PRO A 67 4.02 4.49 -0.21
C PRO A 67 5.22 3.59 0.13
N ASN A 68 5.08 2.27 -0.03
CA ASN A 68 6.19 1.34 0.20
C ASN A 68 7.32 1.51 -0.83
N GLY A 69 6.97 1.75 -2.10
CA GLY A 69 7.93 2.12 -3.13
C GLY A 69 8.62 3.45 -2.82
N ALA A 70 7.85 4.45 -2.34
CA ALA A 70 8.39 5.75 -1.96
C ALA A 70 9.48 5.64 -0.88
N ARG A 71 9.23 4.87 0.18
CA ARG A 71 10.24 4.65 1.24
C ARG A 71 11.56 4.06 0.72
N ARG A 72 11.49 3.25 -0.36
CA ARG A 72 12.68 2.61 -0.96
C ARG A 72 13.51 3.56 -1.84
N VAL A 73 12.92 4.66 -2.33
CA VAL A 73 13.62 5.63 -3.21
C VAL A 73 14.16 6.85 -2.46
N ILE A 74 13.67 7.12 -1.25
CA ILE A 74 14.03 8.32 -0.46
C ILE A 74 15.55 8.46 -0.30
N GLY A 75 16.25 7.37 0.05
CA GLY A 75 17.71 7.41 0.26
C GLY A 75 18.48 7.88 -0.99
N ALA A 76 18.10 7.37 -2.17
CA ALA A 76 18.73 7.74 -3.43
C ALA A 76 18.42 9.20 -3.82
N LEU A 77 17.18 9.64 -3.65
CA LEU A 77 16.79 11.04 -3.87
C LEU A 77 17.54 11.99 -2.92
N GLN A 78 17.63 11.65 -1.64
CA GLN A 78 18.36 12.42 -0.64
C GLN A 78 19.85 12.54 -1.00
N GLN A 79 20.46 11.45 -1.47
CA GLN A 79 21.85 11.44 -1.90
C GLN A 79 22.06 12.33 -3.13
N SER A 80 21.14 12.28 -4.11
CA SER A 80 21.21 13.14 -5.30
C SER A 80 21.07 14.63 -4.94
N LEU A 81 20.14 14.96 -4.02
CA LEU A 81 19.98 16.30 -3.46
C LEU A 81 21.29 16.80 -2.81
N ASN A 82 21.86 15.98 -1.93
CA ASN A 82 23.09 16.35 -1.19
C ASN A 82 24.30 16.54 -2.13
N ASN A 83 24.35 15.81 -3.24
CA ASN A 83 25.43 15.88 -4.22
C ASN A 83 25.18 16.89 -5.35
N ALA A 84 24.12 17.68 -5.28
CA ALA A 84 23.67 18.60 -6.33
C ALA A 84 23.57 17.94 -7.73
N GLN A 85 23.19 16.68 -7.76
CA GLN A 85 22.95 15.93 -9.00
C GLN A 85 21.56 16.22 -9.56
N HIS A 86 21.37 15.90 -10.84
CA HIS A 86 20.06 15.96 -11.45
C HIS A 86 19.06 15.05 -10.70
N ILE A 87 17.90 15.61 -10.38
CA ILE A 87 16.78 14.89 -9.81
C ILE A 87 15.72 14.76 -10.90
N PRO A 88 15.25 13.53 -11.20
CA PRO A 88 14.17 13.35 -12.16
C PRO A 88 12.89 14.02 -11.66
N ARG A 89 12.01 14.42 -12.56
CA ARG A 89 10.65 14.79 -12.24
C ARG A 89 9.94 13.62 -11.58
N ILE A 90 9.06 13.89 -10.62
CA ILE A 90 8.43 12.82 -9.82
C ILE A 90 6.94 12.75 -10.11
N ALA A 91 6.49 11.54 -10.45
CA ALA A 91 5.08 11.23 -10.60
C ALA A 91 4.64 10.15 -9.61
N VAL A 92 3.46 10.32 -9.01
CA VAL A 92 2.92 9.40 -8.01
C VAL A 92 1.48 9.00 -8.31
N LEU A 93 1.11 7.80 -7.85
CA LEU A 93 -0.22 7.26 -8.05
C LEU A 93 -1.27 7.91 -7.15
N GLY A 94 -0.90 8.34 -5.95
CA GLY A 94 -1.87 8.86 -4.99
C GLY A 94 -1.25 9.61 -3.81
N ASN A 95 -2.13 10.21 -3.02
CA ASN A 95 -1.77 11.11 -1.93
C ASN A 95 -0.85 10.47 -0.87
N GLY A 96 -1.08 9.20 -0.49
CA GLY A 96 -0.22 8.53 0.49
C GLY A 96 1.22 8.35 0.02
N THR A 97 1.46 8.18 -1.30
CA THR A 97 2.79 8.12 -1.89
C THR A 97 3.43 9.51 -1.92
N ARG A 98 2.65 10.52 -2.29
CA ARG A 98 3.05 11.93 -2.29
C ARG A 98 3.54 12.36 -0.91
N GLN A 99 2.72 12.15 0.12
CA GLN A 99 3.05 12.52 1.50
C GLN A 99 4.38 11.92 1.97
N VAL A 100 4.64 10.63 1.71
CA VAL A 100 5.89 9.99 2.11
C VAL A 100 7.12 10.69 1.52
N ILE A 101 7.04 11.17 0.27
CA ILE A 101 8.16 11.86 -0.39
C ILE A 101 8.28 13.31 0.10
N GLU A 102 7.18 14.06 0.10
CA GLU A 102 7.15 15.47 0.49
C GLU A 102 7.54 15.69 1.96
N ASP A 103 7.03 14.86 2.88
CA ASP A 103 7.32 14.98 4.31
C ASP A 103 8.80 14.78 4.64
N VAL A 104 9.49 13.90 3.90
CA VAL A 104 10.90 13.58 4.16
C VAL A 104 11.85 14.50 3.39
N LEU A 105 11.59 14.72 2.09
CA LEU A 105 12.52 15.41 1.21
C LEU A 105 12.18 16.89 1.01
N ARG A 106 10.94 17.30 1.34
CA ARG A 106 10.42 18.66 1.14
C ARG A 106 10.54 19.15 -0.32
N ILE A 107 10.36 18.23 -1.27
CA ILE A 107 10.31 18.49 -2.71
C ILE A 107 8.89 18.34 -3.21
N GLU A 108 8.52 19.11 -4.23
CA GLU A 108 7.20 19.03 -4.85
C GLU A 108 7.11 17.82 -5.79
N ILE A 109 5.90 17.26 -5.91
CA ILE A 109 5.57 16.22 -6.86
C ILE A 109 5.05 16.87 -8.14
N ASP A 110 5.66 16.56 -9.28
CA ASP A 110 5.31 17.17 -10.58
C ASP A 110 3.98 16.63 -11.12
N VAL A 111 3.69 15.34 -10.94
CA VAL A 111 2.45 14.70 -11.41
C VAL A 111 1.89 13.78 -10.34
N GLN A 112 0.63 13.99 -10.00
CA GLN A 112 -0.19 13.04 -9.24
C GLN A 112 -1.37 12.60 -10.08
N ALA A 113 -1.66 11.29 -10.09
CA ALA A 113 -2.84 10.78 -10.78
C ALA A 113 -4.13 11.39 -10.19
N VAL A 114 -5.01 11.90 -11.05
CA VAL A 114 -6.32 12.44 -10.65
C VAL A 114 -7.19 11.32 -10.05
N VAL A 115 -7.18 10.15 -10.69
CA VAL A 115 -7.76 8.93 -10.13
C VAL A 115 -6.60 8.06 -9.66
N PRO A 116 -6.52 7.64 -8.38
CA PRO A 116 -5.39 6.90 -7.84
C PRO A 116 -5.37 5.45 -8.36
N SER A 117 -5.01 5.27 -9.62
CA SER A 117 -4.92 4.00 -10.34
C SER A 117 -3.83 4.07 -11.42
N GLY A 118 -3.36 2.91 -11.90
CA GLY A 118 -2.40 2.85 -13.02
C GLY A 118 -2.91 3.57 -14.26
N VAL A 119 -4.18 3.37 -14.62
CA VAL A 119 -4.84 4.08 -15.74
C VAL A 119 -4.87 5.59 -15.50
N GLY A 120 -5.26 6.02 -14.31
CA GLY A 120 -5.30 7.44 -13.96
C GLY A 120 -3.93 8.11 -13.99
N LEU A 121 -2.87 7.38 -13.58
CA LEU A 121 -1.51 7.88 -13.71
C LEU A 121 -1.10 8.04 -15.18
N VAL A 122 -1.35 7.04 -16.01
CA VAL A 122 -1.07 7.10 -17.46
C VAL A 122 -1.80 8.27 -18.09
N GLN A 123 -3.08 8.51 -17.75
CA GLN A 123 -3.85 9.65 -18.27
C GLN A 123 -3.25 11.00 -17.85
N SER A 124 -2.77 11.11 -16.61
CA SER A 124 -2.19 12.35 -16.06
C SER A 124 -0.75 12.60 -16.52
N PHE A 125 -0.06 11.56 -17.00
CA PHE A 125 1.35 11.64 -17.37
C PHE A 125 1.54 12.27 -18.75
N PRO A 126 2.56 13.13 -18.97
CA PRO A 126 2.79 13.77 -20.25
C PRO A 126 3.14 12.75 -21.35
N THR A 127 2.84 13.13 -22.60
CA THR A 127 3.32 12.40 -23.77
C THR A 127 4.72 12.88 -24.12
N ASN A 128 5.64 11.96 -24.44
CA ASN A 128 6.95 12.34 -24.94
C ASN A 128 6.83 12.68 -26.42
N ALA A 129 7.07 13.93 -26.77
CA ALA A 129 7.13 14.34 -28.17
C ALA A 129 8.39 13.78 -28.82
N SER A 130 8.22 12.97 -29.86
CA SER A 130 9.21 12.17 -30.57
C SER A 130 10.58 12.86 -30.72
N GLY A 131 11.64 12.21 -30.26
CA GLY A 131 13.03 12.52 -30.59
C GLY A 131 13.80 13.40 -29.63
N SER A 132 13.30 13.73 -28.45
CA SER A 132 14.10 14.41 -27.43
C SER A 132 15.07 13.43 -26.75
N GLU A 133 16.33 13.83 -26.62
CA GLU A 133 17.24 13.24 -25.63
C GLU A 133 16.56 13.33 -24.26
N GLY A 134 16.54 12.24 -23.48
CA GLY A 134 15.88 12.24 -22.18
C GLY A 134 14.44 11.72 -22.23
N ASN A 135 14.25 10.48 -22.70
CA ASN A 135 12.96 9.80 -22.74
C ASN A 135 12.84 8.68 -21.68
N ARG A 136 13.74 8.63 -20.69
CA ARG A 136 13.84 7.51 -19.75
C ARG A 136 12.99 7.73 -18.50
N VAL A 137 12.18 6.75 -18.19
CA VAL A 137 11.35 6.70 -16.98
C VAL A 137 11.79 5.54 -16.10
N LEU A 138 12.09 5.82 -14.83
CA LEU A 138 12.24 4.79 -13.82
C LEU A 138 10.88 4.57 -13.13
N LEU A 139 10.30 3.40 -13.31
CA LEU A 139 9.05 3.00 -12.65
C LEU A 139 9.35 2.07 -11.47
N VAL A 140 9.06 2.55 -10.26
CA VAL A 140 9.25 1.86 -8.98
C VAL A 140 7.90 1.40 -8.45
N GLN A 141 7.68 0.08 -8.41
CA GLN A 141 6.40 -0.49 -7.98
C GLN A 141 6.59 -1.82 -7.24
N GLY A 142 5.51 -2.33 -6.63
CA GLY A 142 5.52 -3.67 -6.05
C GLY A 142 5.62 -4.76 -7.12
N GLU A 143 6.23 -5.90 -6.77
CA GLU A 143 6.46 -7.02 -7.69
C GLU A 143 5.16 -7.53 -8.35
N SER A 144 4.05 -7.58 -7.58
CA SER A 144 2.74 -8.04 -8.06
C SER A 144 1.92 -7.00 -8.81
N ALA A 145 2.47 -5.79 -9.05
CA ALA A 145 1.76 -4.77 -9.82
C ALA A 145 1.64 -5.19 -11.29
N ASP A 146 0.50 -4.86 -11.90
CA ASP A 146 0.25 -5.14 -13.31
C ASP A 146 1.12 -4.28 -14.26
N LEU A 147 1.01 -4.52 -15.55
CA LEU A 147 1.78 -3.83 -16.57
C LEU A 147 1.10 -2.55 -17.11
N THR A 148 -0.02 -2.14 -16.56
CA THR A 148 -0.81 -0.99 -17.05
C THR A 148 0.03 0.27 -17.21
N VAL A 149 0.84 0.60 -16.19
CA VAL A 149 1.69 1.80 -16.23
C VAL A 149 2.83 1.64 -17.23
N VAL A 150 3.49 0.48 -17.28
CA VAL A 150 4.56 0.21 -18.25
C VAL A 150 4.03 0.38 -19.67
N THR A 151 2.94 -0.32 -19.99
CA THR A 151 2.34 -0.32 -21.34
C THR A 151 1.91 1.11 -21.72
N GLY A 152 1.15 1.79 -20.84
CA GLY A 152 0.62 3.11 -21.17
C GLY A 152 1.69 4.20 -21.30
N LEU A 153 2.79 4.15 -20.52
CA LEU A 153 3.89 5.09 -20.68
C LEU A 153 4.71 4.79 -21.95
N THR A 154 4.90 3.51 -22.29
CA THR A 154 5.56 3.11 -23.54
C THR A 154 4.76 3.58 -24.77
N GLU A 155 3.43 3.44 -24.76
CA GLU A 155 2.55 3.97 -25.79
C GLU A 155 2.61 5.49 -25.93
N LYS A 156 2.95 6.20 -24.86
CA LYS A 156 3.21 7.65 -24.83
C LYS A 156 4.63 8.04 -25.28
N GLY A 157 5.45 7.09 -25.74
CA GLY A 157 6.79 7.32 -26.27
C GLY A 157 7.92 7.34 -25.25
N TRP A 158 7.67 6.85 -24.01
CA TRP A 158 8.68 6.78 -22.97
C TRP A 158 9.41 5.42 -22.95
N GLU A 159 10.70 5.45 -22.68
CA GLU A 159 11.52 4.26 -22.39
C GLU A 159 11.40 3.93 -20.90
N VAL A 160 10.65 2.88 -20.57
CA VAL A 160 10.32 2.55 -19.18
C VAL A 160 11.23 1.46 -18.63
N THR A 161 12.06 1.82 -17.65
CA THR A 161 12.77 0.86 -16.81
C THR A 161 11.89 0.56 -15.58
N ARG A 162 11.31 -0.63 -15.52
CA ARG A 162 10.54 -1.08 -14.37
C ARG A 162 11.44 -1.80 -13.38
N VAL A 163 11.33 -1.44 -12.08
CA VAL A 163 11.97 -2.16 -10.98
C VAL A 163 10.96 -2.53 -9.88
N ASN A 164 11.17 -3.70 -9.29
CA ASN A 164 10.40 -4.14 -8.15
C ASN A 164 11.00 -3.51 -6.88
N ALA A 165 10.22 -2.68 -6.19
CA ALA A 165 10.66 -2.03 -4.96
C ALA A 165 10.56 -2.96 -3.75
N TYR A 166 9.57 -3.82 -3.76
CA TYR A 166 9.23 -4.75 -2.69
C TYR A 166 8.32 -5.87 -3.22
N ARG A 167 8.18 -6.92 -2.46
CA ARG A 167 7.09 -7.90 -2.62
C ARG A 167 6.28 -8.00 -1.33
N THR A 168 5.04 -8.42 -1.48
CA THR A 168 4.17 -8.76 -0.34
C THR A 168 4.30 -10.26 -0.08
N ALA A 169 4.85 -10.62 1.07
CA ALA A 169 4.89 -12.00 1.53
C ALA A 169 3.68 -12.30 2.43
N HIS A 170 3.22 -13.56 2.41
CA HIS A 170 2.21 -14.03 3.35
C HIS A 170 2.88 -14.50 4.63
N CYS A 171 2.36 -14.06 5.77
CA CYS A 171 2.79 -14.53 7.08
C CYS A 171 1.85 -15.64 7.54
N VAL A 172 2.43 -16.72 8.07
CA VAL A 172 1.68 -17.81 8.70
C VAL A 172 1.69 -17.57 10.21
N PRO A 173 0.52 -17.32 10.84
CA PRO A 173 0.45 -17.10 12.28
C PRO A 173 0.87 -18.35 13.05
N SER A 174 1.47 -18.17 14.24
CA SER A 174 1.72 -19.28 15.18
C SER A 174 0.38 -19.85 15.68
N ASP A 175 0.41 -21.08 16.18
CA ASP A 175 -0.80 -21.73 16.70
C ASP A 175 -1.39 -20.96 17.88
N GLU A 176 -0.56 -20.40 18.76
CA GLU A 176 -0.96 -19.53 19.87
C GLU A 176 -1.70 -18.28 19.37
N THR A 177 -1.14 -17.63 18.34
CA THR A 177 -1.79 -16.45 17.73
C THR A 177 -3.12 -16.82 17.04
N ARG A 178 -3.18 -17.97 16.40
CA ARG A 178 -4.42 -18.48 15.78
C ARG A 178 -5.51 -18.68 16.83
N GLU A 179 -5.19 -19.30 17.95
CA GLU A 179 -6.12 -19.51 19.06
C GLU A 179 -6.62 -18.18 19.64
N GLN A 180 -5.68 -17.26 19.89
CA GLN A 180 -6.03 -15.93 20.41
C GLN A 180 -6.99 -15.16 19.50
N VAL A 181 -6.80 -15.17 18.18
CA VAL A 181 -7.65 -14.41 17.25
C VAL A 181 -9.00 -15.06 17.00
N GLN A 182 -9.15 -16.38 17.19
CA GLN A 182 -10.46 -17.06 17.08
C GLN A 182 -11.49 -16.54 18.08
N HIS A 183 -11.05 -15.99 19.19
CA HIS A 183 -11.89 -15.39 20.23
C HIS A 183 -12.12 -13.88 20.03
N GLY A 184 -11.68 -13.31 18.92
CA GLY A 184 -11.89 -11.89 18.61
C GLY A 184 -13.38 -11.57 18.36
N ASP A 185 -13.83 -10.41 18.88
CA ASP A 185 -15.15 -9.89 18.58
C ASP A 185 -15.30 -9.41 17.13
N ALA A 186 -14.21 -8.88 16.57
CA ALA A 186 -14.18 -8.51 15.15
C ALA A 186 -12.77 -8.63 14.54
N VAL A 187 -12.73 -8.81 13.22
CA VAL A 187 -11.52 -8.70 12.38
C VAL A 187 -11.68 -7.60 11.35
N ILE A 188 -10.59 -6.87 11.11
CA ILE A 188 -10.55 -5.79 10.14
C ILE A 188 -9.69 -6.18 8.94
N PHE A 189 -10.25 -6.06 7.73
CA PHE A 189 -9.48 -6.18 6.49
C PHE A 189 -9.32 -4.81 5.81
N ALA A 190 -8.08 -4.33 5.77
CA ALA A 190 -7.73 -3.09 5.09
C ALA A 190 -7.37 -3.30 3.60
N SER A 191 -7.42 -4.52 3.09
CA SER A 191 -7.19 -4.85 1.68
C SER A 191 -7.74 -6.23 1.33
N GLY A 192 -8.00 -6.45 0.04
CA GLY A 192 -8.38 -7.78 -0.44
C GLY A 192 -7.27 -8.83 -0.26
N SER A 193 -6.00 -8.44 -0.27
CA SER A 193 -4.88 -9.34 0.02
C SER A 193 -4.88 -9.82 1.46
N ALA A 194 -5.18 -8.95 2.43
CA ALA A 194 -5.33 -9.33 3.83
C ALA A 194 -6.46 -10.35 4.03
N ALA A 195 -7.61 -10.15 3.36
CA ALA A 195 -8.72 -11.11 3.41
C ALA A 195 -8.33 -12.48 2.81
N ARG A 196 -7.58 -12.49 1.67
CA ARG A 196 -7.05 -13.74 1.10
C ARG A 196 -6.09 -14.46 2.04
N SER A 197 -5.17 -13.72 2.65
CA SER A 197 -4.21 -14.28 3.60
C SER A 197 -4.90 -14.84 4.84
N TRP A 198 -5.93 -14.15 5.33
CA TRP A 198 -6.77 -14.66 6.44
C TRP A 198 -7.40 -16.01 6.08
N VAL A 199 -8.12 -16.08 4.96
CA VAL A 199 -8.81 -17.33 4.55
C VAL A 199 -7.80 -18.46 4.31
N SER A 200 -6.66 -18.17 3.73
CA SER A 200 -5.57 -19.16 3.54
C SER A 200 -5.00 -19.68 4.85
N ALA A 201 -4.87 -18.82 5.87
CA ALA A 201 -4.24 -19.17 7.14
C ALA A 201 -5.23 -19.71 8.18
N LEU A 202 -6.46 -19.21 8.22
CA LEU A 202 -7.44 -19.41 9.29
C LEU A 202 -8.79 -19.92 8.80
N GLY A 203 -9.03 -19.97 7.47
CA GLY A 203 -10.31 -20.36 6.90
C GLY A 203 -11.38 -19.27 6.99
N THR A 204 -12.63 -19.67 6.82
CA THR A 204 -13.81 -18.78 6.82
C THR A 204 -14.65 -18.88 8.08
N ASP A 205 -14.34 -19.80 9.00
CA ASP A 205 -15.14 -20.11 10.20
C ASP A 205 -14.80 -19.19 11.39
N PHE A 206 -14.74 -17.89 11.13
CA PHE A 206 -14.57 -16.89 12.19
C PHE A 206 -15.93 -16.51 12.77
N LYS A 207 -16.08 -16.57 14.10
CA LYS A 207 -17.35 -16.32 14.80
C LYS A 207 -17.60 -14.86 15.13
N GLY A 208 -16.57 -14.02 15.08
CA GLY A 208 -16.68 -12.58 15.28
C GLY A 208 -17.18 -11.86 14.02
N LYS A 209 -17.21 -10.55 14.09
CA LYS A 209 -17.66 -9.69 13.00
C LYS A 209 -16.52 -9.38 12.02
N VAL A 210 -16.84 -9.33 10.73
CA VAL A 210 -15.88 -8.93 9.68
C VAL A 210 -16.17 -7.50 9.25
N VAL A 211 -15.17 -6.63 9.39
CA VAL A 211 -15.23 -5.22 8.99
C VAL A 211 -14.18 -4.97 7.91
N VAL A 212 -14.55 -4.25 6.86
CA VAL A 212 -13.66 -3.96 5.73
C VAL A 212 -13.52 -2.46 5.49
N ILE A 213 -12.36 -2.05 4.99
CA ILE A 213 -12.03 -0.63 4.75
C ILE A 213 -12.86 0.01 3.62
N GLY A 214 -13.47 -0.78 2.75
CA GLY A 214 -14.22 -0.23 1.61
C GLY A 214 -14.76 -1.30 0.67
N PRO A 215 -15.53 -0.88 -0.37
CA PRO A 215 -16.31 -1.78 -1.23
C PRO A 215 -15.46 -2.73 -2.08
N VAL A 216 -14.24 -2.36 -2.46
CA VAL A 216 -13.33 -3.26 -3.19
C VAL A 216 -12.91 -4.43 -2.31
N THR A 217 -12.55 -4.16 -1.05
CA THR A 217 -12.20 -5.20 -0.07
C THR A 217 -13.42 -6.06 0.27
N GLN A 218 -14.62 -5.47 0.35
CA GLN A 218 -15.87 -6.19 0.56
C GLN A 218 -16.09 -7.25 -0.53
N LYS A 219 -16.00 -6.85 -1.81
CA LYS A 219 -16.17 -7.78 -2.94
C LYS A 219 -15.22 -8.97 -2.84
N VAL A 220 -13.96 -8.72 -2.50
CA VAL A 220 -12.96 -9.79 -2.34
C VAL A 220 -13.33 -10.69 -1.15
N ALA A 221 -13.59 -10.12 0.03
CA ALA A 221 -13.92 -10.90 1.22
C ALA A 221 -15.16 -11.78 1.00
N THR A 222 -16.21 -11.23 0.40
CA THR A 222 -17.43 -11.97 0.06
C THR A 222 -17.16 -13.09 -0.96
N SER A 223 -16.33 -12.84 -1.99
CA SER A 223 -15.98 -13.89 -2.97
C SER A 223 -15.16 -15.03 -2.37
N LEU A 224 -14.54 -14.82 -1.23
CA LEU A 224 -13.79 -15.82 -0.46
C LEU A 224 -14.69 -16.58 0.55
N GLY A 225 -15.98 -16.27 0.62
CA GLY A 225 -16.92 -16.91 1.54
C GLY A 225 -17.00 -16.26 2.92
N LEU A 226 -16.40 -15.09 3.14
CA LEU A 226 -16.53 -14.35 4.39
C LEU A 226 -17.82 -13.53 4.41
N GLU A 227 -18.57 -13.59 5.51
CA GLU A 227 -19.72 -12.71 5.76
C GLU A 227 -19.21 -11.33 6.22
N VAL A 228 -19.38 -10.30 5.40
CA VAL A 228 -18.98 -8.92 5.75
C VAL A 228 -20.11 -8.22 6.50
N HIS A 229 -19.85 -7.80 7.72
CA HIS A 229 -20.84 -7.21 8.63
C HIS A 229 -20.87 -5.67 8.59
N ALA A 230 -19.73 -5.04 8.28
CA ALA A 230 -19.66 -3.58 8.10
C ALA A 230 -18.57 -3.18 7.09
N VAL A 231 -18.83 -2.08 6.41
CA VAL A 231 -17.92 -1.43 5.47
C VAL A 231 -17.69 0.00 5.97
N ALA A 232 -16.43 0.41 6.09
CA ALA A 232 -16.12 1.79 6.46
C ALA A 232 -16.60 2.75 5.35
N GLU A 233 -17.29 3.82 5.73
CA GLU A 233 -17.76 4.85 4.80
C GLU A 233 -16.58 5.64 4.20
N VAL A 234 -15.55 5.87 5.01
CA VAL A 234 -14.31 6.52 4.61
C VAL A 234 -13.16 5.55 4.85
N PRO A 235 -12.23 5.35 3.88
CA PRO A 235 -11.15 4.37 4.01
C PRO A 235 -9.98 4.89 4.88
N THR A 236 -10.32 5.29 6.11
CA THR A 236 -9.39 5.80 7.11
C THR A 236 -9.50 5.01 8.42
N PRO A 237 -8.52 5.11 9.33
CA PRO A 237 -8.60 4.54 10.68
C PRO A 237 -9.87 4.95 11.42
N GLU A 238 -10.26 6.22 11.33
CA GLU A 238 -11.45 6.77 11.98
C GLU A 238 -12.74 6.19 11.37
N GLY A 239 -12.78 6.03 10.05
CA GLY A 239 -13.91 5.41 9.35
C GLY A 239 -14.10 3.95 9.74
N ILE A 240 -13.01 3.20 9.91
CA ILE A 240 -13.04 1.81 10.43
C ILE A 240 -13.56 1.80 11.88
N CYS A 241 -13.06 2.70 12.72
CA CYS A 241 -13.53 2.81 14.11
C CYS A 241 -15.02 3.14 14.18
N ALA A 242 -15.47 4.10 13.37
CA ALA A 242 -16.90 4.47 13.29
C ALA A 242 -17.78 3.29 12.88
N ALA A 243 -17.37 2.51 11.88
CA ALA A 243 -18.09 1.32 11.45
C ALA A 243 -18.19 0.27 12.57
N LEU A 244 -17.12 0.05 13.34
CA LEU A 244 -17.12 -0.84 14.51
C LEU A 244 -18.03 -0.33 15.63
N VAL A 245 -18.00 0.98 15.90
CA VAL A 245 -18.87 1.58 16.93
C VAL A 245 -20.34 1.38 16.59
N VAL A 246 -20.74 1.60 15.34
CA VAL A 246 -22.12 1.35 14.89
C VAL A 246 -22.47 -0.12 14.97
N LEU A 247 -21.53 -1.02 14.65
CA LEU A 247 -21.76 -2.47 14.65
C LEU A 247 -21.94 -3.03 16.06
N PHE A 248 -21.36 -2.43 17.09
CA PHE A 248 -21.40 -2.88 18.47
C PHE A 248 -22.30 -2.01 19.40
N ALA A 249 -22.98 -1.01 18.82
CA ALA A 249 -23.97 -0.20 19.57
C ALA A 249 -25.25 -1.00 19.79
#